data_6519df65c67ab6a0c53ca79b096f5181
#
_entry.id   6519df65c67ab6a0c53ca79b096f5181
#
_cell.length_a   1.000
_cell.length_b   1.000
_cell.length_c   1.000
_cell.angle_alpha   90.00
_cell.angle_beta   90.00
_cell.angle_gamma   90.00
#
_symmetry.space_group_name_H-M   'P 1'
#
loop_
_entity.id
_entity.type
_entity.pdbx_description
1 polymer ?
#
loop_
_entity_poly.entity_id
_entity_poly.type
_entity_poly.pdbx_seq_one_letter_code
_entity_poly.pdbx_strand_id
1 'polypeptide(L)'
;MQFKLSGIFLILLACNAGEPQKAARPAPAMPKTGSIPAISLKKIETIPVPEGFTRTAEEPGSFAQWLRNIPLKEDNTVYLYNGEKKQNQEAQYSVIDIETGNKNLQQCADAVMKLRAMYLFYKKAYSSILFFDNEGKRYAFDEPFTQTHLNSYLERVFGMCGTASLSKQ
;
A
#
# COMPACT_ATOMS: atom_id res chain seq x y z
N MET A 1 -34.20 -36.23 -45.37
CA MET A 1 -35.48 -35.64 -45.78
C MET A 1 -35.29 -34.14 -45.91
N GLN A 2 -35.26 -33.68 -47.17
CA GLN A 2 -35.09 -32.28 -47.54
C GLN A 2 -36.41 -31.54 -47.35
N PHE A 3 -36.37 -30.29 -46.97
CA PHE A 3 -37.30 -29.28 -47.55
C PHE A 3 -36.62 -27.89 -47.60
N LYS A 4 -36.46 -27.47 -48.82
CA LYS A 4 -36.22 -26.10 -49.28
C LYS A 4 -37.53 -25.29 -49.14
N LEU A 5 -37.44 -23.98 -48.99
CA LEU A 5 -38.16 -22.94 -49.76
C LEU A 5 -37.71 -21.59 -49.15
N SER A 6 -37.02 -20.78 -49.86
CA SER A 6 -37.40 -19.83 -50.93
C SER A 6 -38.27 -18.64 -50.48
N GLY A 7 -37.61 -17.49 -50.45
CA GLY A 7 -38.08 -16.26 -51.13
C GLY A 7 -39.06 -15.40 -50.38
N ILE A 8 -38.66 -14.20 -50.14
CA ILE A 8 -39.30 -12.99 -50.82
C ILE A 8 -38.54 -11.76 -50.40
N PHE A 9 -37.97 -11.16 -51.41
CA PHE A 9 -37.34 -9.85 -51.40
C PHE A 9 -38.44 -8.79 -51.44
N LEU A 10 -38.56 -7.94 -50.43
CA LEU A 10 -39.42 -6.76 -50.50
C LEU A 10 -38.59 -5.52 -50.23
N ILE A 11 -38.28 -4.84 -51.33
CA ILE A 11 -37.68 -3.49 -51.36
C ILE A 11 -38.79 -2.52 -51.01
N LEU A 12 -38.67 -1.81 -49.91
CA LEU A 12 -39.44 -0.61 -49.66
C LEU A 12 -38.45 0.58 -49.64
N LEU A 13 -38.45 1.34 -50.73
CA LEU A 13 -37.97 2.71 -50.72
C LEU A 13 -38.85 3.53 -49.79
N ALA A 14 -38.31 4.12 -48.75
CA ALA A 14 -38.92 5.15 -47.98
C ALA A 14 -38.01 6.39 -47.94
N CYS A 15 -38.61 7.48 -48.29
CA CYS A 15 -38.05 8.78 -48.52
C CYS A 15 -37.23 9.34 -47.36
N ASN A 16 -36.17 9.97 -47.76
CA ASN A 16 -35.29 10.80 -46.97
C ASN A 16 -36.03 12.05 -46.47
N ALA A 17 -36.35 12.12 -45.19
CA ALA A 17 -36.66 13.35 -44.50
C ALA A 17 -35.49 13.72 -43.61
N GLY A 18 -34.75 14.75 -43.99
CA GLY A 18 -33.57 15.21 -43.30
C GLY A 18 -33.88 15.63 -41.85
N GLU A 19 -33.35 14.90 -40.89
CA GLU A 19 -33.24 15.38 -39.53
C GLU A 19 -32.10 16.40 -39.42
N PRO A 20 -32.27 17.49 -38.67
CA PRO A 20 -31.18 18.45 -38.47
C PRO A 20 -30.07 17.80 -37.65
N GLN A 21 -28.90 17.76 -38.24
CA GLN A 21 -27.66 17.28 -37.63
C GLN A 21 -27.37 18.08 -36.37
N LYS A 22 -27.66 17.48 -35.22
CA LYS A 22 -27.31 18.03 -33.90
C LYS A 22 -25.79 18.16 -33.84
N ALA A 23 -25.32 19.39 -33.76
CA ALA A 23 -23.89 19.71 -33.69
C ALA A 23 -23.19 18.80 -32.68
N ALA A 24 -22.15 18.11 -33.10
CA ALA A 24 -21.32 17.26 -32.26
C ALA A 24 -20.76 18.10 -31.11
N ARG A 25 -21.08 17.68 -29.89
CA ARG A 25 -20.49 18.24 -28.66
C ARG A 25 -18.98 18.10 -28.77
N PRO A 26 -18.20 19.18 -28.60
CA PRO A 26 -16.74 19.04 -28.62
C PRO A 26 -16.31 18.03 -27.59
N ALA A 27 -15.42 17.10 -27.99
CA ALA A 27 -14.84 16.12 -27.10
C ALA A 27 -14.23 16.84 -25.88
N PRO A 28 -14.38 16.31 -24.65
CA PRO A 28 -13.75 16.89 -23.49
C PRO A 28 -12.23 16.95 -23.76
N ALA A 29 -11.66 18.16 -23.61
CA ALA A 29 -10.22 18.36 -23.71
C ALA A 29 -9.53 17.37 -22.79
N MET A 30 -8.60 16.58 -23.35
CA MET A 30 -7.75 15.70 -22.55
C MET A 30 -7.10 16.54 -21.45
N PRO A 31 -7.09 16.08 -20.19
CA PRO A 31 -6.36 16.77 -19.15
C PRO A 31 -4.92 16.93 -19.60
N LYS A 32 -4.43 18.16 -19.57
CA LYS A 32 -3.03 18.48 -19.82
C LYS A 32 -2.22 17.54 -18.94
N THR A 33 -1.27 16.83 -19.55
CA THR A 33 -0.32 15.93 -18.89
C THR A 33 0.15 16.59 -17.60
N GLY A 34 -0.52 16.26 -16.49
CA GLY A 34 -0.03 16.60 -15.18
C GLY A 34 1.30 15.89 -15.06
N SER A 35 2.34 16.63 -14.76
CA SER A 35 3.62 16.06 -14.38
C SER A 35 3.33 14.99 -13.33
N ILE A 36 3.64 13.73 -13.61
CA ILE A 36 3.64 12.66 -12.60
C ILE A 36 4.49 13.23 -11.47
N PRO A 37 3.97 13.36 -10.25
CA PRO A 37 4.77 13.86 -9.14
C PRO A 37 6.02 12.98 -9.09
N ALA A 38 7.20 13.61 -9.08
CA ALA A 38 8.46 12.89 -9.01
C ALA A 38 8.37 12.00 -7.77
N ILE A 39 8.31 10.67 -8.00
CA ILE A 39 8.29 9.69 -6.91
C ILE A 39 9.54 9.98 -6.10
N SER A 40 9.39 10.31 -4.83
CA SER A 40 10.53 10.53 -3.96
C SER A 40 11.45 9.33 -4.03
N LEU A 41 12.65 9.53 -4.53
CA LEU A 41 13.68 8.50 -4.60
C LEU A 41 14.40 8.33 -3.25
N LYS A 42 14.03 9.10 -2.24
CA LYS A 42 14.60 8.99 -0.90
C LYS A 42 14.15 7.69 -0.24
N LYS A 43 15.12 6.89 0.18
CA LYS A 43 14.92 5.63 0.90
C LYS A 43 15.81 5.61 2.14
N ILE A 44 15.56 4.68 3.06
CA ILE A 44 16.42 4.51 4.24
C ILE A 44 17.89 4.34 3.83
N GLU A 45 18.19 3.65 2.75
CA GLU A 45 19.56 3.46 2.26
C GLU A 45 20.26 4.76 1.85
N THR A 46 19.54 5.83 1.51
CA THR A 46 20.11 7.12 1.12
C THR A 46 20.44 8.02 2.31
N ILE A 47 20.07 7.64 3.54
CA ILE A 47 20.45 8.36 4.75
C ILE A 47 21.98 8.27 4.91
N PRO A 48 22.72 9.40 5.02
CA PRO A 48 24.17 9.35 5.20
C PRO A 48 24.57 8.55 6.44
N VAL A 49 25.63 7.77 6.34
CA VAL A 49 26.24 7.17 7.52
C VAL A 49 27.18 8.17 8.21
N PRO A 50 27.37 8.09 9.54
CA PRO A 50 28.34 8.93 10.21
C PRO A 50 29.75 8.73 9.67
N GLU A 51 30.62 9.72 9.85
CA GLU A 51 32.02 9.64 9.47
C GLU A 51 32.70 8.43 10.17
N GLY A 52 33.51 7.69 9.43
CA GLY A 52 34.18 6.49 9.92
C GLY A 52 33.32 5.23 9.90
N PHE A 53 32.05 5.28 9.49
CA PHE A 53 31.17 4.13 9.38
C PHE A 53 30.88 3.78 7.92
N THR A 54 30.70 2.50 7.66
CA THR A 54 30.25 1.97 6.37
C THR A 54 29.02 1.09 6.57
N ARG A 55 28.16 1.03 5.57
CA ARG A 55 27.03 0.09 5.61
C ARG A 55 27.53 -1.33 5.38
N THR A 56 27.04 -2.26 6.17
CA THR A 56 27.23 -3.69 5.91
C THR A 56 26.56 -4.09 4.60
N ALA A 57 27.11 -5.08 3.91
CA ALA A 57 26.43 -5.73 2.80
C ALA A 57 25.23 -6.54 3.34
N GLU A 58 24.14 -6.56 2.57
CA GLU A 58 22.95 -7.31 2.93
C GLU A 58 22.64 -8.35 1.85
N GLU A 59 22.20 -9.51 2.25
CA GLU A 59 21.80 -10.56 1.33
C GLU A 59 20.58 -10.12 0.49
N PRO A 60 20.60 -10.37 -0.82
CA PRO A 60 19.47 -10.05 -1.69
C PRO A 60 18.15 -10.65 -1.22
N GLY A 61 17.12 -9.83 -1.12
CA GLY A 61 15.79 -10.23 -0.63
C GLY A 61 15.68 -10.47 0.86
N SER A 62 16.72 -10.17 1.66
CA SER A 62 16.67 -10.21 3.12
C SER A 62 15.75 -9.14 3.70
N PHE A 63 15.36 -9.31 4.96
CA PHE A 63 14.59 -8.30 5.68
C PHE A 63 15.38 -6.98 5.81
N ALA A 64 16.68 -7.06 6.06
CA ALA A 64 17.53 -5.89 6.15
C ALA A 64 17.60 -5.10 4.82
N GLN A 65 17.77 -5.81 3.68
CA GLN A 65 17.71 -5.16 2.37
C GLN A 65 16.33 -4.53 2.10
N TRP A 66 15.24 -5.23 2.44
CA TRP A 66 13.90 -4.72 2.29
C TRP A 66 13.69 -3.46 3.13
N LEU A 67 14.14 -3.43 4.40
CA LEU A 67 14.08 -2.24 5.26
C LEU A 67 14.81 -1.05 4.63
N ARG A 68 16.00 -1.25 4.07
CA ARG A 68 16.77 -0.18 3.40
C ARG A 68 16.04 0.43 2.20
N ASN A 69 15.17 -0.34 1.57
CA ASN A 69 14.38 0.09 0.42
C ASN A 69 13.06 0.78 0.79
N ILE A 70 12.72 0.89 2.07
CA ILE A 70 11.51 1.62 2.48
C ILE A 70 11.64 3.10 2.08
N PRO A 71 10.63 3.67 1.40
CA PRO A 71 10.63 5.08 1.01
C PRO A 71 10.55 5.98 2.24
N LEU A 72 11.15 7.16 2.13
CA LEU A 72 11.07 8.24 3.10
C LEU A 72 10.12 9.31 2.59
N LYS A 73 9.42 9.98 3.49
CA LYS A 73 8.63 11.17 3.14
C LYS A 73 9.54 12.32 2.69
N GLU A 74 9.00 13.17 1.84
CA GLU A 74 9.73 14.38 1.37
C GLU A 74 10.00 15.33 2.52
N ASP A 75 9.02 15.53 3.39
CA ASP A 75 9.18 16.33 4.60
C ASP A 75 9.36 15.44 5.84
N ASN A 76 9.96 16.01 6.88
CA ASN A 76 10.22 15.32 8.14
C ASN A 76 9.12 15.58 9.19
N THR A 77 7.95 16.10 8.80
CA THR A 77 6.88 16.39 9.74
C THR A 77 6.25 15.08 10.24
N VAL A 78 6.24 14.90 11.54
CA VAL A 78 5.57 13.80 12.21
C VAL A 78 4.18 14.22 12.65
N TYR A 79 3.18 13.45 12.26
CA TYR A 79 1.81 13.62 12.69
C TYR A 79 1.41 12.51 13.66
N LEU A 80 0.52 12.86 14.58
CA LEU A 80 -0.15 11.90 15.44
C LEU A 80 -1.28 11.19 14.67
N TYR A 81 -1.83 10.14 15.26
CA TYR A 81 -2.91 9.34 14.66
C TYR A 81 -4.19 10.17 14.34
N ASN A 82 -4.41 11.27 15.04
CA ASN A 82 -5.55 12.19 14.86
C ASN A 82 -5.27 13.31 13.83
N GLY A 83 -4.11 13.30 13.16
CA GLY A 83 -3.71 14.29 12.17
C GLY A 83 -3.05 15.55 12.75
N GLU A 84 -2.94 15.68 14.08
CA GLU A 84 -2.22 16.77 14.71
C GLU A 84 -0.71 16.59 14.57
N LYS A 85 0.04 17.70 14.50
CA LYS A 85 1.49 17.64 14.51
C LYS A 85 1.99 17.19 15.88
N LYS A 86 2.95 16.25 15.88
CA LYS A 86 3.66 15.88 17.11
C LYS A 86 4.37 17.13 17.67
N GLN A 87 4.29 17.34 18.96
CA GLN A 87 4.86 18.52 19.61
C GLN A 87 6.38 18.66 19.38
N ASN A 88 7.14 17.59 19.57
CA ASN A 88 8.57 17.58 19.28
C ASN A 88 8.82 17.13 17.83
N GLN A 89 9.23 18.07 16.98
CA GLN A 89 9.58 17.88 15.57
C GLN A 89 11.09 17.76 15.31
N GLU A 90 11.91 17.84 16.34
CA GLU A 90 13.37 17.80 16.20
C GLU A 90 13.96 16.42 16.54
N ALA A 91 13.11 15.48 16.99
CA ALA A 91 13.56 14.17 17.45
C ALA A 91 13.87 13.18 16.30
N GLN A 92 13.46 13.48 15.07
CA GLN A 92 13.64 12.58 13.93
C GLN A 92 14.56 13.17 12.86
N TYR A 93 15.39 12.32 12.27
CA TYR A 93 16.17 12.66 11.08
C TYR A 93 15.32 12.59 9.81
N SER A 94 14.50 11.58 9.67
CA SER A 94 13.61 11.34 8.54
C SER A 94 12.38 10.57 8.98
N VAL A 95 11.32 10.62 8.18
CA VAL A 95 10.08 9.90 8.41
C VAL A 95 9.88 8.88 7.30
N ILE A 96 9.68 7.61 7.66
CA ILE A 96 9.37 6.56 6.68
C ILE A 96 7.95 6.75 6.13
N ASP A 97 7.80 6.49 4.82
CA ASP A 97 6.53 6.68 4.13
C ASP A 97 5.69 5.38 4.19
N ILE A 98 5.10 5.15 5.34
CA ILE A 98 4.14 4.05 5.57
C ILE A 98 2.89 4.59 6.24
N GLU A 99 1.74 3.99 5.93
CA GLU A 99 0.49 4.30 6.64
C GLU A 99 0.57 3.87 8.10
N THR A 100 0.12 4.72 9.01
CA THR A 100 0.05 4.43 10.45
C THR A 100 -1.37 4.14 10.94
N GLY A 101 -2.37 4.32 10.06
CA GLY A 101 -3.78 4.24 10.43
C GLY A 101 -4.24 5.48 11.23
N ASN A 102 -5.48 5.42 11.73
CA ASN A 102 -6.12 6.53 12.44
C ASN A 102 -6.41 6.22 13.92
N LYS A 103 -5.80 5.17 14.46
CA LYS A 103 -5.93 4.76 15.85
C LYS A 103 -4.62 4.96 16.60
N ASN A 104 -4.71 5.26 17.89
CA ASN A 104 -3.53 5.39 18.76
C ASN A 104 -2.96 4.02 19.14
N LEU A 105 -2.47 3.27 18.16
CA LEU A 105 -2.01 1.90 18.32
C LEU A 105 -0.56 1.67 17.88
N GLN A 106 0.02 2.55 17.08
CA GLN A 106 1.35 2.28 16.54
C GLN A 106 2.46 2.89 17.40
N GLN A 107 2.90 2.15 18.40
CA GLN A 107 4.04 2.48 19.27
C GLN A 107 5.28 1.66 18.90
N CYS A 108 6.30 1.59 19.78
CA CYS A 108 7.61 1.01 19.46
C CYS A 108 7.53 -0.45 18.98
N ALA A 109 6.90 -1.33 19.77
CA ALA A 109 6.76 -2.75 19.43
C ALA A 109 5.87 -2.95 18.19
N ASP A 110 4.81 -2.14 18.09
CA ASP A 110 3.86 -2.21 16.97
C ASP A 110 4.53 -1.87 15.64
N ALA A 111 5.44 -0.89 15.64
CA ALA A 111 6.22 -0.55 14.46
C ALA A 111 7.10 -1.73 14.00
N VAL A 112 7.74 -2.44 14.94
CA VAL A 112 8.56 -3.63 14.64
C VAL A 112 7.69 -4.76 14.08
N MET A 113 6.56 -5.05 14.74
CA MET A 113 5.61 -6.07 14.28
C MET A 113 5.05 -5.74 12.90
N LYS A 114 4.70 -4.48 12.65
CA LYS A 114 4.22 -4.02 11.36
C LYS A 114 5.23 -4.21 10.25
N LEU A 115 6.46 -3.75 10.44
CA LEU A 115 7.51 -3.86 9.43
C LEU A 115 7.82 -5.33 9.11
N ARG A 116 7.88 -6.20 10.13
CA ARG A 116 8.05 -7.64 9.93
C ARG A 116 6.89 -8.25 9.14
N ALA A 117 5.65 -7.94 9.50
CA ALA A 117 4.47 -8.46 8.82
C ALA A 117 4.39 -7.96 7.36
N MET A 118 4.69 -6.70 7.10
CA MET A 118 4.73 -6.14 5.76
C MET A 118 5.77 -6.83 4.88
N TYR A 119 6.96 -7.10 5.40
CA TYR A 119 7.99 -7.84 4.69
C TYR A 119 7.54 -9.27 4.35
N LEU A 120 6.99 -10.00 5.32
CA LEU A 120 6.50 -11.36 5.10
C LEU A 120 5.31 -11.39 4.12
N PHE A 121 4.46 -10.39 4.18
CA PHE A 121 3.36 -10.22 3.22
C PHE A 121 3.89 -9.98 1.80
N TYR A 122 4.87 -9.09 1.66
CA TYR A 122 5.56 -8.85 0.39
C TYR A 122 6.19 -10.12 -0.18
N LYS A 123 6.79 -10.95 0.67
CA LYS A 123 7.36 -12.26 0.31
C LYS A 123 6.31 -13.34 0.08
N LYS A 124 5.01 -13.06 0.27
CA LYS A 124 3.91 -14.03 0.27
C LYS A 124 4.09 -15.17 1.26
N ALA A 125 4.88 -14.96 2.30
CA ALA A 125 5.11 -15.91 3.39
C ALA A 125 4.04 -15.76 4.48
N TYR A 126 2.78 -15.84 4.10
CA TYR A 126 1.62 -15.51 4.94
C TYR A 126 1.55 -16.35 6.22
N SER A 127 1.85 -17.64 6.14
CA SER A 127 1.89 -18.54 7.30
C SER A 127 2.94 -18.18 8.35
N SER A 128 3.95 -17.39 7.97
CA SER A 128 4.98 -16.88 8.86
C SER A 128 4.60 -15.56 9.55
N ILE A 129 3.46 -14.96 9.17
CA ILE A 129 2.91 -13.78 9.82
C ILE A 129 2.14 -14.25 11.04
N LEU A 130 2.83 -14.30 12.17
CA LEU A 130 2.23 -14.71 13.42
C LEU A 130 2.94 -14.03 14.59
N PHE A 131 2.19 -13.75 15.66
CA PHE A 131 2.68 -13.19 16.91
C PHE A 131 2.03 -13.89 18.10
N PHE A 132 2.65 -13.75 19.26
CA PHE A 132 2.14 -14.30 20.51
C PHE A 132 1.98 -13.19 21.53
N ASP A 133 0.96 -13.27 22.39
CA ASP A 133 0.84 -12.39 23.55
C ASP A 133 1.69 -12.90 24.75
N ASN A 134 1.58 -12.21 25.87
CA ASN A 134 2.35 -12.58 27.08
C ASN A 134 1.96 -13.94 27.68
N GLU A 135 0.76 -14.42 27.40
CA GLU A 135 0.21 -15.70 27.86
C GLU A 135 0.51 -16.85 26.88
N GLY A 136 1.15 -16.55 25.74
CA GLY A 136 1.50 -17.53 24.72
C GLY A 136 0.35 -17.80 23.74
N LYS A 137 -0.73 -17.02 23.76
CA LYS A 137 -1.79 -17.14 22.79
C LYS A 137 -1.31 -16.69 21.41
N ARG A 138 -1.59 -17.54 20.42
CA ARG A 138 -1.15 -17.36 19.04
C ARG A 138 -2.12 -16.49 18.24
N TYR A 139 -1.60 -15.51 17.54
CA TYR A 139 -2.28 -14.65 16.57
C TYR A 139 -1.65 -14.89 15.20
N ALA A 140 -2.28 -15.74 14.38
CA ALA A 140 -1.84 -16.02 13.00
C ALA A 140 -2.62 -15.14 12.03
N PHE A 141 -1.97 -14.79 10.93
CA PHE A 141 -2.62 -14.18 9.78
C PHE A 141 -3.17 -15.28 8.87
N ASP A 142 -4.44 -15.18 8.52
CA ASP A 142 -5.19 -16.14 7.72
C ASP A 142 -5.83 -15.49 6.49
N GLU A 143 -6.56 -16.24 5.70
CA GLU A 143 -7.29 -15.71 4.55
C GLU A 143 -8.40 -14.73 4.96
N PRO A 144 -8.73 -13.75 4.11
CA PRO A 144 -8.15 -13.47 2.78
C PRO A 144 -6.82 -12.70 2.87
N PHE A 145 -5.82 -13.12 2.07
CA PHE A 145 -4.49 -12.48 2.05
C PHE A 145 -4.50 -11.15 1.29
N THR A 146 -5.22 -10.18 1.82
CA THR A 146 -5.35 -8.82 1.28
C THR A 146 -4.69 -7.79 2.20
N GLN A 147 -4.31 -6.64 1.63
CA GLN A 147 -3.74 -5.53 2.41
C GLN A 147 -4.72 -5.02 3.47
N THR A 148 -6.00 -4.93 3.14
CA THR A 148 -7.05 -4.51 4.08
C THR A 148 -7.15 -5.47 5.27
N HIS A 149 -7.12 -6.79 5.01
CA HIS A 149 -7.14 -7.79 6.07
C HIS A 149 -5.86 -7.77 6.91
N LEU A 150 -4.69 -7.57 6.29
CA LEU A 150 -3.43 -7.39 7.02
C LEU A 150 -3.50 -6.19 7.98
N ASN A 151 -4.05 -5.07 7.55
CA ASN A 151 -4.19 -3.88 8.39
C ASN A 151 -5.11 -4.18 9.60
N SER A 152 -6.26 -4.81 9.38
CA SER A 152 -7.19 -5.20 10.46
C SER A 152 -6.58 -6.23 11.42
N TYR A 153 -5.82 -7.17 10.90
CA TYR A 153 -5.07 -8.16 11.70
C TYR A 153 -4.04 -7.45 12.59
N LEU A 154 -3.26 -6.52 12.03
CA LEU A 154 -2.24 -5.77 12.77
C LEU A 154 -2.86 -4.91 13.86
N GLU A 155 -4.00 -4.25 13.64
CA GLU A 155 -4.70 -3.51 14.70
C GLU A 155 -5.06 -4.40 15.90
N ARG A 156 -5.51 -5.64 15.63
CA ARG A 156 -5.78 -6.62 16.68
C ARG A 156 -4.52 -7.05 17.41
N VAL A 157 -3.45 -7.32 16.67
CA VAL A 157 -2.15 -7.72 17.23
C VAL A 157 -1.57 -6.62 18.13
N PHE A 158 -1.62 -5.36 17.71
CA PHE A 158 -1.13 -4.21 18.50
C PHE A 158 -1.87 -4.03 19.82
N GLY A 159 -3.15 -4.40 19.90
CA GLY A 159 -3.91 -4.37 21.13
C GLY A 159 -3.60 -5.52 22.11
N MET A 160 -2.97 -6.60 21.63
CA MET A 160 -2.76 -7.83 22.40
C MET A 160 -1.30 -8.16 22.64
N CYS A 161 -0.42 -7.79 21.74
CA CYS A 161 1.01 -8.05 21.79
C CYS A 161 1.78 -6.75 22.04
N GLY A 162 2.86 -6.82 22.78
CA GLY A 162 3.67 -5.65 23.12
C GLY A 162 5.14 -6.02 23.28
N THR A 163 5.94 -5.10 23.81
CA THR A 163 7.38 -5.28 23.96
C THR A 163 7.74 -6.55 24.74
N ALA A 164 7.01 -6.83 25.83
CA ALA A 164 7.28 -8.00 26.67
C ALA A 164 6.99 -9.33 25.97
N SER A 165 5.95 -9.41 25.15
CA SER A 165 5.66 -10.62 24.38
C SER A 165 6.61 -10.75 23.17
N LEU A 166 6.92 -9.65 22.50
CA LEU A 166 7.81 -9.65 21.34
C LEU A 166 9.25 -10.06 21.70
N SER A 167 9.73 -9.71 22.88
CA SER A 167 11.07 -10.10 23.35
C SER A 167 11.25 -11.61 23.61
N LYS A 168 10.14 -12.38 23.62
CA LYS A 168 10.14 -13.83 23.82
C LYS A 168 10.02 -14.63 22.51
N GLN A 169 9.88 -13.96 21.39
CA GLN A 169 9.71 -14.53 20.05
C GLN A 169 10.98 -14.37 19.22
#